data_727d9b79080fbfcfff6f776e570fa739
#
_entry.id   727d9b79080fbfcfff6f776e570fa739
#
_cell.length_a   1.000
_cell.length_b   1.000
_cell.length_c   1.000
_cell.angle_alpha   90.00
_cell.angle_beta   90.00
_cell.angle_gamma   90.00
#
_symmetry.space_group_name_H-M   'P 1'
#
loop_
_entity.id
_entity.type
_entity.pdbx_description
1 polymer ?
#
loop_
_entity_poly.entity_id
_entity_poly.type
_entity_poly.pdbx_seq_one_letter_code
_entity_poly.pdbx_strand_id
1 'polypeptide(L)'
;LAYPFDQRLLSPWVVLASLPYFATMSSDLKRNGYKRSDIFRIYGFNIVLLTVNLSGTLKSIQQGMTNTKIPFARTPKVNNRTASPALYVTMPWVIIIYSCMVFYADTFSHNWGNAVFAGFNAAVTFWALTAYIGIWHSVQDMVVGLIRWFFVPIKEPQQEAARKKSSWRDALYFGDCQMIYESRPL
;
A
#
# COMPACT_ATOMS: atom_id res chain seq x y z
N LEU A 1 -20.04 9.04 -15.52
CA LEU A 1 -19.15 8.12 -14.81
C LEU A 1 -19.08 8.58 -13.37
N ALA A 2 -19.71 7.83 -12.46
CA ALA A 2 -19.59 8.12 -11.05
C ALA A 2 -18.13 7.83 -10.63
N TYR A 3 -17.40 8.88 -10.33
CA TYR A 3 -16.16 8.74 -9.60
C TYR A 3 -16.51 8.07 -8.26
N PRO A 4 -15.65 7.18 -7.70
CA PRO A 4 -15.98 6.48 -6.45
C PRO A 4 -16.31 7.43 -5.30
N PHE A 5 -16.13 8.72 -5.51
CA PHE A 5 -16.52 9.81 -4.63
C PHE A 5 -17.49 10.71 -5.41
N ASP A 6 -18.73 10.28 -5.52
CA ASP A 6 -19.83 11.06 -6.12
C ASP A 6 -19.92 12.43 -5.40
N GLN A 7 -20.33 13.46 -6.15
CA GLN A 7 -20.62 14.80 -5.65
C GLN A 7 -21.50 14.80 -4.40
N ARG A 8 -22.37 13.80 -4.26
CA ARG A 8 -23.21 13.59 -3.07
C ARG A 8 -22.39 13.31 -1.79
N LEU A 9 -21.19 12.73 -1.92
CA LEU A 9 -20.27 12.52 -0.80
C LEU A 9 -19.52 13.79 -0.38
N LEU A 10 -19.44 14.79 -1.27
CA LEU A 10 -18.94 16.13 -0.95
C LEU A 10 -20.02 17.06 -0.40
N SER A 11 -21.14 16.50 0.06
CA SER A 11 -22.17 17.30 0.72
C SER A 11 -21.57 18.05 1.91
N PRO A 12 -22.00 19.29 2.19
CA PRO A 12 -21.51 20.08 3.32
C PRO A 12 -21.61 19.32 4.66
N TRP A 13 -22.57 18.42 4.77
CA TRP A 13 -22.80 17.61 5.97
C TRP A 13 -21.69 16.58 6.20
N VAL A 14 -21.16 15.95 5.12
CA VAL A 14 -20.05 15.00 5.23
C VAL A 14 -18.76 15.73 5.60
N VAL A 15 -18.52 16.89 5.00
CA VAL A 15 -17.38 17.74 5.36
C VAL A 15 -17.50 18.16 6.83
N LEU A 16 -18.67 18.64 7.27
CA LEU A 16 -18.89 19.05 8.65
C LEU A 16 -18.71 17.89 9.63
N ALA A 17 -19.20 16.69 9.31
CA ALA A 17 -19.05 15.51 10.13
C ALA A 17 -17.58 15.01 10.21
N SER A 18 -16.79 15.22 9.17
CA SER A 18 -15.38 14.81 9.14
C SER A 18 -14.43 15.84 9.78
N LEU A 19 -14.85 17.10 9.91
CA LEU A 19 -14.03 18.18 10.48
C LEU A 19 -13.46 17.85 11.87
N PRO A 20 -14.24 17.33 12.85
CA PRO A 20 -13.70 16.99 14.16
C PRO A 20 -12.56 15.97 14.08
N TYR A 21 -12.70 14.95 13.22
CA TYR A 21 -11.66 13.95 13.01
C TYR A 21 -10.35 14.59 12.49
N PHE A 22 -10.44 15.42 11.45
CA PHE A 22 -9.26 16.10 10.91
C PHE A 22 -8.67 17.12 11.87
N ALA A 23 -9.50 17.79 12.66
CA ALA A 23 -9.04 18.74 13.68
C ALA A 23 -8.27 18.03 14.81
N THR A 24 -8.79 16.92 15.32
CA THR A 24 -8.13 16.12 16.36
C THR A 24 -6.83 15.53 15.84
N MET A 25 -6.84 14.93 14.66
CA MET A 25 -5.65 14.39 14.00
C MET A 25 -4.57 15.47 13.80
N SER A 26 -4.96 16.65 13.32
CA SER A 26 -4.04 17.80 13.16
C SER A 26 -3.48 18.28 14.50
N SER A 27 -4.27 18.25 15.56
CA SER A 27 -3.84 18.60 16.92
C SER A 27 -2.83 17.58 17.47
N ASP A 28 -3.09 16.28 17.26
CA ASP A 28 -2.21 15.21 17.70
C ASP A 28 -0.87 15.24 16.95
N LEU A 29 -0.88 15.50 15.65
CA LEU A 29 0.34 15.73 14.88
C LEU A 29 1.18 16.85 15.49
N LYS A 30 0.55 17.98 15.81
CA LYS A 30 1.26 19.10 16.43
C LYS A 30 1.84 18.75 17.81
N ARG A 31 1.10 18.00 18.64
CA ARG A 31 1.59 17.55 19.96
C ARG A 31 2.82 16.65 19.84
N ASN A 32 2.88 15.84 18.80
CA ASN A 32 4.01 14.95 18.52
C ASN A 32 5.17 15.63 17.75
N GLY A 33 5.16 16.96 17.60
CA GLY A 33 6.24 17.73 16.98
C GLY A 33 6.16 17.79 15.45
N TYR A 34 5.10 17.28 14.84
CA TYR A 34 4.88 17.36 13.37
C TYR A 34 4.19 18.65 12.98
N LYS A 35 4.25 18.98 11.69
CA LYS A 35 3.50 20.12 11.14
C LYS A 35 2.05 19.70 10.86
N ARG A 36 1.10 20.64 11.01
CA ARG A 36 -0.30 20.37 10.66
C ARG A 36 -0.49 19.99 9.19
N SER A 37 0.37 20.50 8.31
CA SER A 37 0.38 20.17 6.88
C SER A 37 0.78 18.71 6.58
N ASP A 38 1.36 17.99 7.55
CA ASP A 38 1.73 16.59 7.36
C ASP A 38 0.51 15.67 7.24
N ILE A 39 -0.70 16.21 7.52
CA ILE A 39 -1.96 15.52 7.25
C ILE A 39 -2.11 15.16 5.77
N PHE A 40 -1.64 16.00 4.85
CA PHE A 40 -1.64 15.72 3.40
C PHE A 40 -0.64 14.62 3.04
N ARG A 41 0.47 14.53 3.77
CA ARG A 41 1.44 13.43 3.63
C ARG A 41 0.82 12.10 4.05
N ILE A 42 0.12 12.08 5.16
CA ILE A 42 -0.60 10.90 5.65
C ILE A 42 -1.70 10.50 4.68
N TYR A 43 -2.45 11.47 4.16
CA TYR A 43 -3.48 11.21 3.15
C TYR A 43 -2.88 10.59 1.87
N GLY A 44 -1.84 11.19 1.31
CA GLY A 44 -1.15 10.67 0.13
C GLY A 44 -0.55 9.28 0.36
N PHE A 45 0.04 9.03 1.53
CA PHE A 45 0.57 7.73 1.90
C PHE A 45 -0.54 6.66 1.97
N ASN A 46 -1.69 7.01 2.55
CA ASN A 46 -2.85 6.11 2.61
C ASN A 46 -3.40 5.76 1.22
N ILE A 47 -3.40 6.71 0.27
CA ILE A 47 -3.81 6.43 -1.12
C ILE A 47 -2.85 5.42 -1.76
N VAL A 48 -1.55 5.58 -1.58
CA VAL A 48 -0.55 4.65 -2.12
C VAL A 48 -0.72 3.26 -1.49
N LEU A 49 -1.01 3.19 -0.20
CA LEU A 49 -1.25 1.93 0.52
C LEU A 49 -2.66 1.35 0.32
N LEU A 50 -3.56 2.04 -0.37
CA LEU A 50 -4.96 1.62 -0.52
C LEU A 50 -5.07 0.17 -1.01
N THR A 51 -4.31 -0.20 -2.02
CA THR A 51 -4.32 -1.55 -2.59
C THR A 51 -3.77 -2.60 -1.62
N VAL A 52 -2.74 -2.25 -0.86
CA VAL A 52 -2.16 -3.13 0.16
C VAL A 52 -3.19 -3.40 1.26
N ASN A 53 -3.82 -2.32 1.77
CA ASN A 53 -4.84 -2.41 2.80
C ASN A 53 -6.06 -3.19 2.32
N LEU A 54 -6.53 -2.92 1.09
CA LEU A 54 -7.65 -3.65 0.50
C LEU A 54 -7.33 -5.14 0.33
N SER A 55 -6.15 -5.49 -0.16
CA SER A 55 -5.73 -6.88 -0.31
C SER A 55 -5.63 -7.60 1.03
N GLY A 56 -5.15 -6.91 2.07
CA GLY A 56 -5.12 -7.41 3.44
C GLY A 56 -6.51 -7.69 3.99
N THR A 57 -7.44 -6.75 3.79
CA THR A 57 -8.84 -6.89 4.20
C THR A 57 -9.52 -8.07 3.49
N LEU A 58 -9.36 -8.18 2.17
CA LEU A 58 -9.93 -9.29 1.39
C LEU A 58 -9.39 -10.64 1.84
N LYS A 59 -8.07 -10.73 2.11
CA LYS A 59 -7.46 -11.95 2.65
C LYS A 59 -7.99 -12.29 4.04
N SER A 60 -8.22 -11.31 4.89
CA SER A 60 -8.79 -11.51 6.22
C SER A 60 -10.24 -12.03 6.13
N ILE A 61 -11.05 -11.49 5.23
CA ILE A 61 -12.41 -11.97 4.96
C ILE A 61 -12.37 -13.41 4.44
N GLN A 62 -11.51 -13.69 3.46
CA GLN A 62 -11.32 -15.04 2.93
C GLN A 62 -10.95 -16.03 4.03
N GLN A 63 -10.03 -15.64 4.92
CA GLN A 63 -9.62 -16.46 6.05
C GLN A 63 -10.78 -16.73 7.01
N GLY A 64 -11.61 -15.71 7.31
CA GLY A 64 -12.80 -15.88 8.14
C GLY A 64 -13.84 -16.81 7.51
N MET A 65 -14.00 -16.77 6.18
CA MET A 65 -14.95 -17.61 5.47
C MET A 65 -14.49 -19.05 5.27
N THR A 66 -13.17 -19.26 5.10
CA THR A 66 -12.60 -20.59 4.77
C THR A 66 -12.00 -21.32 5.96
N ASN A 67 -11.93 -20.69 7.14
CA ASN A 67 -11.24 -21.19 8.33
C ASN A 67 -9.77 -21.60 8.09
N THR A 68 -9.17 -21.18 6.97
CA THR A 68 -7.78 -21.46 6.63
C THR A 68 -6.88 -20.40 7.23
N LYS A 69 -5.98 -20.78 8.12
CA LYS A 69 -4.99 -19.85 8.68
C LYS A 69 -3.95 -19.48 7.62
N ILE A 70 -3.81 -18.19 7.33
CA ILE A 70 -2.72 -17.70 6.49
C ILE A 70 -1.44 -17.72 7.33
N PRO A 71 -0.38 -18.40 6.87
CA PRO A 71 0.87 -18.44 7.62
C PRO A 71 1.45 -17.04 7.74
N PHE A 72 1.85 -16.67 8.95
CA PHE A 72 2.54 -15.41 9.19
C PHE A 72 3.89 -15.42 8.46
N ALA A 73 4.01 -14.59 7.44
CA ALA A 73 5.27 -14.39 6.73
C ALA A 73 6.02 -13.22 7.38
N ARG A 74 7.17 -13.48 7.95
CA ARG A 74 8.07 -12.39 8.38
C ARG A 74 8.62 -11.68 7.14
N THR A 75 8.70 -10.36 7.21
CA THR A 75 9.41 -9.57 6.20
C THR A 75 10.88 -10.00 6.21
N PRO A 76 11.41 -10.48 5.07
CA PRO A 76 12.81 -10.89 5.03
C PRO A 76 13.69 -9.66 5.32
N LYS A 77 14.67 -9.83 6.19
CA LYS A 77 15.71 -8.82 6.41
C LYS A 77 16.65 -8.85 5.19
N VAL A 78 16.42 -7.98 4.24
CA VAL A 78 17.26 -7.84 3.05
C VAL A 78 18.03 -6.53 3.12
N ASN A 79 19.31 -6.57 2.80
CA ASN A 79 20.16 -5.38 2.77
C ASN A 79 19.90 -4.52 1.51
N ASN A 80 19.28 -5.11 0.50
CA ASN A 80 19.02 -4.44 -0.78
C ASN A 80 17.51 -4.26 -0.99
N ARG A 81 17.15 -3.29 -1.86
CA ARG A 81 15.79 -3.07 -2.28
C ARG A 81 15.23 -4.32 -2.96
N THR A 82 14.08 -4.80 -2.50
CA THR A 82 13.30 -5.84 -3.17
C THR A 82 12.22 -5.20 -4.02
N ALA A 83 11.98 -5.74 -5.23
CA ALA A 83 10.90 -5.28 -6.09
C ALA A 83 9.55 -5.53 -5.41
N SER A 84 8.70 -4.52 -5.39
CA SER A 84 7.34 -4.64 -4.89
C SER A 84 6.45 -5.43 -5.87
N PRO A 85 5.43 -6.15 -5.40
CA PRO A 85 4.47 -6.77 -6.30
C PRO A 85 3.87 -5.73 -7.26
N ALA A 86 3.85 -6.06 -8.57
CA ALA A 86 3.44 -5.12 -9.61
C ALA A 86 2.08 -4.48 -9.35
N LEU A 87 1.12 -5.24 -8.82
CA LEU A 87 -0.21 -4.76 -8.49
C LEU A 87 -0.19 -3.52 -7.58
N TYR A 88 0.65 -3.53 -6.54
CA TYR A 88 0.72 -2.43 -5.55
C TYR A 88 1.33 -1.16 -6.14
N VAL A 89 2.18 -1.31 -7.13
CA VAL A 89 2.84 -0.17 -7.79
C VAL A 89 2.02 0.35 -8.96
N THR A 90 1.30 -0.53 -9.67
CA THR A 90 0.45 -0.16 -10.81
C THR A 90 -0.81 0.58 -10.39
N MET A 91 -1.42 0.23 -9.24
CA MET A 91 -2.67 0.83 -8.81
C MET A 91 -2.61 2.35 -8.56
N PRO A 92 -1.59 2.93 -7.94
CA PRO A 92 -1.46 4.38 -7.88
C PRO A 92 -1.46 5.05 -9.26
N TRP A 93 -0.84 4.46 -10.27
CA TRP A 93 -0.89 4.96 -11.65
C TRP A 93 -2.29 4.89 -12.26
N VAL A 94 -3.01 3.78 -12.00
CA VAL A 94 -4.41 3.64 -12.43
C VAL A 94 -5.27 4.73 -11.78
N ILE A 95 -5.09 4.99 -10.49
CA ILE A 95 -5.81 6.06 -9.78
C ILE A 95 -5.50 7.43 -10.39
N ILE A 96 -4.23 7.73 -10.71
CA ILE A 96 -3.83 8.99 -11.34
C ILE A 96 -4.50 9.13 -12.70
N ILE A 97 -4.38 8.13 -13.57
CA ILE A 97 -4.94 8.16 -14.92
C ILE A 97 -6.46 8.31 -14.86
N TYR A 98 -7.13 7.51 -14.04
CA TYR A 98 -8.58 7.57 -13.87
C TYR A 98 -9.03 8.94 -13.34
N SER A 99 -8.33 9.47 -12.33
CA SER A 99 -8.63 10.79 -11.78
C SER A 99 -8.43 11.93 -12.80
N CYS A 100 -7.41 11.83 -13.65
CA CYS A 100 -7.20 12.77 -14.75
C CYS A 100 -8.32 12.68 -15.80
N MET A 101 -8.76 11.46 -16.15
CA MET A 101 -9.87 11.27 -17.08
C MET A 101 -11.18 11.86 -16.54
N VAL A 102 -11.46 11.63 -15.25
CA VAL A 102 -12.65 12.19 -14.59
C VAL A 102 -12.55 13.72 -14.51
N PHE A 103 -11.39 14.26 -14.13
CA PHE A 103 -11.15 15.70 -14.12
C PHE A 103 -11.46 16.33 -15.48
N TYR A 104 -10.97 15.71 -16.55
CA TYR A 104 -11.23 16.18 -17.91
C TYR A 104 -12.72 16.12 -18.25
N ALA A 105 -13.37 14.98 -18.06
CA ALA A 105 -14.79 14.79 -18.38
C ALA A 105 -15.70 15.74 -17.59
N ASP A 106 -15.45 15.92 -16.29
CA ASP A 106 -16.26 16.77 -15.42
C ASP A 106 -16.05 18.26 -15.67
N THR A 107 -14.86 18.65 -16.13
CA THR A 107 -14.60 20.03 -16.58
C THR A 107 -15.47 20.38 -17.80
N PHE A 108 -15.59 19.48 -18.78
CA PHE A 108 -16.48 19.68 -19.93
C PHE A 108 -17.96 19.64 -19.58
N SER A 109 -18.32 18.86 -18.57
CA SER A 109 -19.70 18.75 -18.07
C SER A 109 -20.07 19.86 -17.10
N HIS A 110 -19.19 20.84 -16.88
CA HIS A 110 -19.35 21.93 -15.89
C HIS A 110 -19.60 21.44 -14.45
N ASN A 111 -19.19 20.23 -14.14
CA ASN A 111 -19.29 19.65 -12.80
C ASN A 111 -18.03 19.98 -11.97
N TRP A 112 -17.87 21.26 -11.65
CA TRP A 112 -16.66 21.81 -11.04
C TRP A 112 -16.29 21.17 -9.69
N GLY A 113 -17.29 20.84 -8.86
CA GLY A 113 -17.03 20.22 -7.54
C GLY A 113 -16.29 18.90 -7.66
N ASN A 114 -16.76 18.02 -8.54
CA ASN A 114 -16.15 16.72 -8.78
C ASN A 114 -14.82 16.85 -9.53
N ALA A 115 -14.73 17.77 -10.50
CA ALA A 115 -13.51 18.07 -11.22
C ALA A 115 -12.37 18.47 -10.26
N VAL A 116 -12.61 19.44 -9.38
CA VAL A 116 -11.61 19.90 -8.40
C VAL A 116 -11.16 18.74 -7.49
N PHE A 117 -12.11 17.91 -7.03
CA PHE A 117 -11.79 16.78 -6.19
C PHE A 117 -10.96 15.71 -6.93
N ALA A 118 -11.31 15.41 -8.17
CA ALA A 118 -10.55 14.49 -9.01
C ALA A 118 -9.13 15.01 -9.30
N GLY A 119 -9.00 16.30 -9.61
CA GLY A 119 -7.70 16.96 -9.81
C GLY A 119 -6.84 16.93 -8.55
N PHE A 120 -7.43 17.21 -7.39
CA PHE A 120 -6.75 17.12 -6.11
C PHE A 120 -6.23 15.69 -5.82
N ASN A 121 -7.07 14.67 -6.02
CA ASN A 121 -6.65 13.28 -5.83
C ASN A 121 -5.54 12.87 -6.80
N ALA A 122 -5.62 13.27 -8.07
CA ALA A 122 -4.55 13.02 -9.04
C ALA A 122 -3.24 13.67 -8.60
N ALA A 123 -3.27 14.93 -8.20
CA ALA A 123 -2.08 15.68 -7.77
C ALA A 123 -1.45 15.08 -6.50
N VAL A 124 -2.25 14.78 -5.49
CA VAL A 124 -1.76 14.20 -4.23
C VAL A 124 -1.23 12.78 -4.43
N THR A 125 -1.92 11.96 -5.25
CA THR A 125 -1.44 10.59 -5.55
C THR A 125 -0.14 10.63 -6.33
N PHE A 126 -0.02 11.51 -7.32
CA PHE A 126 1.22 11.67 -8.09
C PHE A 126 2.38 12.15 -7.20
N TRP A 127 2.11 13.16 -6.35
CA TRP A 127 3.11 13.61 -5.38
C TRP A 127 3.52 12.50 -4.42
N ALA A 128 2.58 11.75 -3.86
CA ALA A 128 2.87 10.64 -2.95
C ALA A 128 3.65 9.52 -3.65
N LEU A 129 3.31 9.18 -4.90
CA LEU A 129 4.04 8.21 -5.69
C LEU A 129 5.51 8.64 -5.89
N THR A 130 5.73 9.92 -6.23
CA THR A 130 7.10 10.47 -6.40
C THR A 130 7.88 10.51 -5.11
N ALA A 131 7.24 10.91 -4.00
CA ALA A 131 7.88 11.09 -2.70
C ALA A 131 8.21 9.76 -2.01
N TYR A 132 7.34 8.74 -2.11
CA TYR A 132 7.48 7.50 -1.35
C TYR A 132 8.04 6.34 -2.15
N ILE A 133 7.77 6.24 -3.43
CA ILE A 133 8.20 5.14 -4.30
C ILE A 133 9.30 5.60 -5.27
N GLY A 134 9.12 6.79 -5.84
CA GLY A 134 9.92 7.30 -6.95
C GLY A 134 9.43 6.78 -8.31
N ILE A 135 9.37 7.68 -9.29
CA ILE A 135 8.87 7.35 -10.63
C ILE A 135 9.68 6.22 -11.27
N TRP A 136 11.01 6.34 -11.25
CA TRP A 136 11.90 5.35 -11.85
C TRP A 136 11.75 3.96 -11.24
N HIS A 137 11.71 3.90 -9.93
CA HIS A 137 11.52 2.63 -9.21
C HIS A 137 10.14 2.03 -9.45
N SER A 138 9.12 2.87 -9.56
CA SER A 138 7.77 2.44 -9.91
C SER A 138 7.72 1.78 -11.29
N VAL A 139 8.32 2.42 -12.30
CA VAL A 139 8.38 1.85 -13.66
C VAL A 139 9.17 0.55 -13.68
N GLN A 140 10.32 0.49 -12.99
CA GLN A 140 11.11 -0.73 -12.89
C GLN A 140 10.31 -1.89 -12.28
N ASP A 141 9.62 -1.66 -11.17
CA ASP A 141 8.82 -2.70 -10.51
C ASP A 141 7.64 -3.17 -11.38
N MET A 142 7.02 -2.24 -12.13
CA MET A 142 5.98 -2.59 -13.10
C MET A 142 6.53 -3.49 -14.22
N VAL A 143 7.65 -3.13 -14.81
CA VAL A 143 8.29 -3.92 -15.88
C VAL A 143 8.71 -5.29 -15.36
N VAL A 144 9.37 -5.36 -14.22
CA VAL A 144 9.75 -6.63 -13.59
C VAL A 144 8.52 -7.48 -13.27
N GLY A 145 7.45 -6.88 -12.79
CA GLY A 145 6.21 -7.57 -12.51
C GLY A 145 5.53 -8.10 -13.77
N LEU A 146 5.56 -7.33 -14.86
CA LEU A 146 5.02 -7.73 -16.16
C LEU A 146 5.81 -8.91 -16.74
N ILE A 147 7.14 -8.83 -16.68
CA ILE A 147 8.03 -9.93 -17.12
C ILE A 147 7.74 -11.19 -16.29
N ARG A 148 7.61 -11.07 -14.96
CA ARG A 148 7.27 -12.21 -14.09
C ARG A 148 5.88 -12.79 -14.36
N TRP A 149 4.96 -11.98 -14.85
CA TRP A 149 3.62 -12.46 -15.20
C TRP A 149 3.59 -13.23 -16.51
N PHE A 150 4.40 -12.81 -17.51
CA PHE A 150 4.52 -13.51 -18.80
C PHE A 150 5.43 -14.74 -18.71
N PHE A 151 6.49 -14.66 -17.91
CA PHE A 151 7.41 -15.77 -17.70
C PHE A 151 7.11 -16.38 -16.33
N VAL A 152 6.40 -17.50 -16.31
CA VAL A 152 6.11 -18.24 -15.07
C VAL A 152 7.44 -18.59 -14.41
N PRO A 153 7.77 -18.06 -13.24
CA PRO A 153 8.98 -18.45 -12.55
C PRO A 153 8.86 -19.93 -12.16
N ILE A 154 9.79 -20.75 -12.60
CA ILE A 154 9.92 -22.12 -12.12
C ILE A 154 10.12 -22.00 -10.60
N LYS A 155 9.15 -22.47 -9.82
CA LYS A 155 9.28 -22.50 -8.37
C LYS A 155 10.45 -23.43 -8.05
N GLU A 156 11.53 -22.85 -7.54
CA GLU A 156 12.62 -23.66 -6.99
C GLU A 156 12.06 -24.45 -5.78
N PRO A 157 12.19 -25.77 -5.78
CA PRO A 157 11.60 -26.64 -4.75
C PRO A 157 12.25 -26.51 -3.36
N GLN A 158 13.25 -25.66 -3.20
CA GLN A 158 14.04 -25.55 -1.97
C GLN A 158 13.34 -24.89 -0.79
N GLN A 159 12.32 -24.06 -1.00
CA GLN A 159 11.67 -23.40 0.13
C GLN A 159 10.59 -24.23 0.83
N GLU A 160 10.01 -25.22 0.17
CA GLU A 160 9.04 -26.12 0.81
C GLU A 160 9.68 -27.20 1.67
N ALA A 161 10.87 -27.66 1.31
CA ALA A 161 11.60 -28.68 2.08
C ALA A 161 12.12 -28.14 3.43
N ALA A 162 12.55 -26.87 3.48
CA ALA A 162 12.96 -26.22 4.73
C ALA A 162 11.78 -25.90 5.66
N ARG A 163 10.58 -25.75 5.12
CA ARG A 163 9.37 -25.44 5.90
C ARG A 163 8.77 -26.66 6.61
N LYS A 164 9.11 -27.88 6.19
CA LYS A 164 8.49 -29.13 6.70
C LYS A 164 9.10 -29.69 7.98
N LYS A 165 10.17 -29.12 8.49
CA LYS A 165 10.92 -29.66 9.64
C LYS A 165 11.17 -28.72 10.82
N SER A 166 10.62 -27.51 10.86
CA SER A 166 10.75 -26.73 12.08
C SER A 166 9.65 -27.15 13.06
N SER A 167 10.02 -27.93 14.04
CA SER A 167 9.19 -28.21 15.21
C SER A 167 8.88 -26.90 15.91
N TRP A 168 7.67 -26.77 16.50
CA TRP A 168 7.33 -25.62 17.34
C TRP A 168 8.35 -25.35 18.45
N ARG A 169 9.13 -26.37 18.85
CA ARG A 169 10.24 -26.26 19.78
C ARG A 169 11.40 -25.46 19.17
N ASP A 170 11.69 -25.64 17.89
CA ASP A 170 12.75 -24.88 17.19
C ASP A 170 12.35 -23.43 16.98
N ALA A 171 11.04 -23.15 16.90
CA ALA A 171 10.51 -21.78 16.80
C ALA A 171 10.56 -21.02 18.15
N LEU A 172 10.52 -21.74 19.28
CA LEU A 172 10.68 -21.15 20.62
C LEU A 172 12.15 -20.95 21.00
N TYR A 173 13.06 -21.71 20.40
CA TYR A 173 14.50 -21.52 20.61
C TYR A 173 14.94 -20.33 19.74
N PHE A 174 15.00 -19.16 20.34
CA PHE A 174 15.81 -18.05 19.85
C PHE A 174 17.31 -18.40 19.77
N GLY A 175 17.64 -19.65 20.14
CA GLY A 175 18.98 -20.18 20.24
C GLY A 175 19.65 -20.51 18.91
N ASP A 176 18.92 -20.64 17.81
CA ASP A 176 19.59 -20.94 16.54
C ASP A 176 20.50 -19.80 16.07
N CYS A 177 20.22 -18.57 16.47
CA CYS A 177 21.17 -17.47 16.24
C CYS A 177 22.41 -17.55 17.14
N GLN A 178 22.33 -18.17 18.34
CA GLN A 178 23.49 -18.36 19.20
C GLN A 178 24.32 -19.57 18.79
N MET A 179 23.70 -20.65 18.35
CA MET A 179 24.43 -21.83 17.89
C MET A 179 25.24 -21.59 16.61
N ILE A 180 24.77 -20.70 15.74
CA ILE A 180 25.55 -20.29 14.55
C ILE A 180 26.79 -19.47 14.95
N TYR A 181 26.75 -18.78 16.08
CA TYR A 181 27.87 -17.99 16.57
C TYR A 181 28.93 -18.87 17.30
N GLU A 182 28.50 -19.93 17.99
CA GLU A 182 29.41 -20.83 18.69
C GLU A 182 30.08 -21.88 17.78
N SER A 183 29.54 -22.14 16.60
CA SER A 183 30.10 -23.11 15.66
C SER A 183 31.14 -22.54 14.69
N ARG A 184 31.56 -21.28 14.81
CA ARG A 184 32.73 -20.76 14.08
C ARG A 184 34.01 -21.09 14.88
N PRO A 185 34.86 -21.98 14.40
CA PRO A 185 36.18 -22.13 14.98
C PRO A 185 36.97 -20.85 14.80
N LEU A 186 37.65 -20.44 15.86
CA LEU A 186 38.63 -19.34 15.89
C LEU A 186 39.78 -19.64 14.91
#